data_11909e6c41628334d3b854939e92de0f
#
_entry.id   11909e6c41628334d3b854939e92de0f
#
_cell.length_a   1.000
_cell.length_b   1.000
_cell.length_c   1.000
_cell.angle_alpha   90.00
_cell.angle_beta   90.00
_cell.angle_gamma   90.00
#
_symmetry.space_group_name_H-M   'P 1'
#
loop_
_entity.id
_entity.type
_entity.pdbx_description
1 polymer ?
#
loop_
_entity_poly.entity_id
_entity_poly.type
_entity_poly.pdbx_seq_one_letter_code
_entity_poly.pdbx_strand_id
1 'polypeptide(L)'
;SYSDPQGAVGCVGVSTLSTHTAYNNIVHMGMIEGIYSKGMNHAGASLANGKLALLKTYPTNPNNAVSKFSAWPNLMGDPALHLWKDNPHDFSIDTPATIPVGTNSIDVSVLDENGNSVEDARVTVNFGIEYFTGYTDLDGIATVAWPENTSITNGLIGVFKKDFRLLQQSLTGTQIEGPFLSFGITRTIINDFESGNGDSMINPGEEFFIEIPVLNYGNSSSQGLEVELRSGNGKVVVINPIQSYERIEANSEAN
;
A
#
# COMPACT_ATOMS: atom_id res chain seq x y z
N SER A 1 33.88 4.95 0.39
CA SER A 1 32.66 4.36 0.98
C SER A 1 31.50 4.62 0.02
N TYR A 2 30.87 3.57 -0.44
CA TYR A 2 29.63 3.69 -1.22
C TYR A 2 28.54 4.05 -0.22
N SER A 3 28.30 5.33 -0.01
CA SER A 3 27.25 5.82 0.91
C SER A 3 25.86 5.76 0.29
N ASP A 4 25.77 5.72 -1.05
CA ASP A 4 24.50 5.64 -1.76
C ASP A 4 24.47 4.39 -2.65
N PRO A 5 23.35 3.65 -2.72
CA PRO A 5 23.19 2.54 -3.63
C PRO A 5 23.25 3.04 -5.08
N GLN A 6 24.27 2.62 -5.81
CA GLN A 6 24.48 3.00 -7.20
C GLN A 6 24.61 1.74 -8.06
N GLY A 7 24.17 1.83 -9.29
CA GLY A 7 24.29 0.76 -10.27
C GLY A 7 22.99 0.46 -11.03
N ALA A 8 23.09 -0.46 -11.97
CA ALA A 8 21.94 -0.94 -12.72
C ALA A 8 21.13 -1.94 -11.90
N VAL A 9 19.83 -1.72 -11.80
CA VAL A 9 18.87 -2.65 -11.15
C VAL A 9 18.42 -3.78 -12.08
N GLY A 10 18.76 -3.68 -13.35
CA GLY A 10 18.52 -4.70 -14.38
C GLY A 10 19.17 -4.28 -15.70
N CYS A 11 19.43 -5.25 -16.56
CA CYS A 11 19.85 -4.97 -17.94
C CYS A 11 19.30 -6.01 -18.92
N VAL A 12 19.17 -5.62 -20.17
CA VAL A 12 18.89 -6.56 -21.26
C VAL A 12 20.15 -6.75 -22.07
N GLY A 13 20.65 -7.97 -22.08
CA GLY A 13 21.86 -8.35 -22.79
C GLY A 13 21.62 -9.46 -23.80
N VAL A 14 22.48 -9.55 -24.81
CA VAL A 14 22.46 -10.62 -25.82
C VAL A 14 23.40 -11.72 -25.36
N SER A 15 22.94 -12.96 -25.34
CA SER A 15 23.67 -14.13 -24.83
C SER A 15 24.68 -14.74 -25.82
N THR A 16 25.02 -14.03 -26.90
CA THR A 16 25.94 -14.51 -27.93
C THR A 16 26.83 -13.38 -28.47
N LEU A 17 27.99 -13.76 -29.03
CA LEU A 17 28.91 -12.83 -29.67
C LEU A 17 28.57 -12.54 -31.14
N SER A 18 27.85 -13.45 -31.80
CA SER A 18 27.49 -13.36 -33.24
C SER A 18 26.10 -12.74 -33.41
N THR A 19 26.02 -11.41 -33.23
CA THR A 19 24.75 -10.69 -33.33
C THR A 19 24.63 -9.96 -34.70
N HIS A 20 23.42 -9.61 -35.07
CA HIS A 20 23.13 -8.83 -36.27
C HIS A 20 22.39 -7.54 -35.89
N THR A 21 22.97 -6.40 -36.23
CA THR A 21 22.52 -5.07 -35.82
C THR A 21 21.04 -4.82 -36.15
N ALA A 22 20.57 -5.20 -37.34
CA ALA A 22 19.17 -4.94 -37.75
C ALA A 22 18.16 -5.64 -36.81
N TYR A 23 18.37 -6.91 -36.49
CA TYR A 23 17.45 -7.66 -35.62
C TYR A 23 17.51 -7.17 -34.17
N ASN A 24 18.72 -6.89 -33.65
CA ASN A 24 18.87 -6.34 -32.29
C ASN A 24 18.22 -4.96 -32.17
N ASN A 25 18.38 -4.10 -33.19
CA ASN A 25 17.76 -2.77 -33.19
C ASN A 25 16.24 -2.85 -33.17
N ILE A 26 15.64 -3.80 -33.89
CA ILE A 26 14.17 -3.97 -33.89
C ILE A 26 13.69 -4.36 -32.48
N VAL A 27 14.36 -5.30 -31.81
CA VAL A 27 14.01 -5.67 -30.43
C VAL A 27 14.18 -4.45 -29.52
N HIS A 28 15.30 -3.73 -29.61
CA HIS A 28 15.54 -2.55 -28.80
C HIS A 28 14.51 -1.45 -29.05
N MET A 29 14.25 -1.10 -30.31
CA MET A 29 13.24 -0.09 -30.63
C MET A 29 11.83 -0.50 -30.21
N GLY A 30 11.49 -1.78 -30.33
CA GLY A 30 10.22 -2.30 -29.82
C GLY A 30 10.12 -2.24 -28.29
N MET A 31 11.23 -2.39 -27.56
CA MET A 31 11.25 -2.14 -26.11
C MET A 31 10.96 -0.67 -25.80
N ILE A 32 11.63 0.26 -26.49
CA ILE A 32 11.43 1.71 -26.32
C ILE A 32 9.99 2.12 -26.68
N GLU A 33 9.47 1.62 -27.80
CA GLU A 33 8.07 1.81 -28.19
C GLU A 33 7.10 1.31 -27.10
N GLY A 34 7.38 0.13 -26.53
CA GLY A 34 6.61 -0.43 -25.43
C GLY A 34 6.54 0.50 -24.24
N ILE A 35 7.67 1.03 -23.82
CA ILE A 35 7.80 1.92 -22.66
C ILE A 35 7.08 3.26 -22.90
N TYR A 36 7.44 3.97 -23.98
CA TYR A 36 7.04 5.36 -24.16
C TYR A 36 5.73 5.53 -24.93
N SER A 37 5.41 4.63 -25.87
CA SER A 37 4.22 4.78 -26.72
C SER A 37 3.05 3.92 -26.24
N LYS A 38 3.31 2.73 -25.63
CA LYS A 38 2.28 1.79 -25.18
C LYS A 38 2.09 1.76 -23.67
N GLY A 39 2.83 2.57 -22.94
CA GLY A 39 2.70 2.69 -21.48
C GLY A 39 3.12 1.43 -20.70
N MET A 40 3.94 0.57 -21.28
CA MET A 40 4.47 -0.61 -20.59
C MET A 40 5.48 -0.18 -19.51
N ASN A 41 5.14 -0.41 -18.25
CA ASN A 41 5.93 0.10 -17.14
C ASN A 41 6.84 -0.97 -16.50
N HIS A 42 6.88 -2.20 -17.04
CA HIS A 42 7.67 -3.28 -16.49
C HIS A 42 8.73 -3.75 -17.48
N ALA A 43 9.92 -4.06 -16.97
CA ALA A 43 11.08 -4.45 -17.78
C ALA A 43 10.79 -5.69 -18.64
N GLY A 44 10.14 -6.70 -18.07
CA GLY A 44 9.77 -7.92 -18.80
C GLY A 44 8.73 -7.68 -19.91
N ALA A 45 7.72 -6.86 -19.64
CA ALA A 45 6.69 -6.51 -20.64
C ALA A 45 7.31 -5.73 -21.81
N SER A 46 8.22 -4.80 -21.52
CA SER A 46 8.97 -4.05 -22.52
C SER A 46 9.80 -4.99 -23.42
N LEU A 47 10.57 -5.93 -22.83
CA LEU A 47 11.33 -6.91 -23.59
C LEU A 47 10.43 -7.80 -24.46
N ALA A 48 9.30 -8.25 -23.92
CA ALA A 48 8.33 -9.05 -24.69
C ALA A 48 7.80 -8.27 -25.90
N ASN A 49 7.48 -6.97 -25.74
CA ASN A 49 7.08 -6.12 -26.86
C ASN A 49 8.17 -6.01 -27.93
N GLY A 50 9.43 -5.88 -27.51
CA GLY A 50 10.58 -5.89 -28.44
C GLY A 50 10.68 -7.17 -29.28
N LYS A 51 10.51 -8.32 -28.65
CA LYS A 51 10.50 -9.63 -29.34
C LYS A 51 9.30 -9.76 -30.28
N LEU A 52 8.13 -9.27 -29.89
CA LEU A 52 6.93 -9.22 -30.75
C LEU A 52 7.12 -8.26 -31.94
N ALA A 53 7.81 -7.15 -31.78
CA ALA A 53 8.13 -6.24 -32.86
C ALA A 53 9.00 -6.93 -33.93
N LEU A 54 9.97 -7.75 -33.51
CA LEU A 54 10.78 -8.54 -34.42
C LEU A 54 9.95 -9.56 -35.23
N LEU A 55 9.03 -10.29 -34.56
CA LEU A 55 8.11 -11.21 -35.21
C LEU A 55 7.20 -10.50 -36.23
N LYS A 56 6.67 -9.34 -35.88
CA LYS A 56 5.83 -8.53 -36.79
C LYS A 56 6.60 -8.03 -38.00
N THR A 57 7.87 -7.67 -37.84
CA THR A 57 8.70 -7.18 -38.91
C THR A 57 9.13 -8.29 -39.88
N TYR A 58 9.37 -9.48 -39.37
CA TYR A 58 9.81 -10.67 -40.13
C TYR A 58 8.94 -11.90 -39.86
N PRO A 59 7.66 -11.90 -40.29
CA PRO A 59 6.71 -12.96 -39.95
C PRO A 59 7.08 -14.33 -40.60
N THR A 60 7.86 -14.33 -41.68
CA THR A 60 8.33 -15.54 -42.35
C THR A 60 9.58 -16.16 -41.71
N ASN A 61 10.12 -15.54 -40.65
CA ASN A 61 11.31 -16.02 -39.93
C ASN A 61 12.51 -16.36 -40.85
N PRO A 62 13.01 -15.43 -41.69
CA PRO A 62 14.05 -15.67 -42.63
C PRO A 62 15.32 -16.20 -41.95
N ASN A 63 15.90 -17.31 -42.48
CA ASN A 63 17.09 -17.96 -41.92
C ASN A 63 17.01 -18.30 -40.44
N ASN A 64 15.80 -18.50 -39.91
CA ASN A 64 15.52 -18.72 -38.51
C ASN A 64 15.97 -17.55 -37.60
N ALA A 65 16.05 -16.33 -38.16
CA ALA A 65 16.57 -15.16 -37.46
C ALA A 65 15.62 -14.72 -36.35
N VAL A 66 14.30 -14.71 -36.58
CA VAL A 66 13.31 -14.31 -35.55
C VAL A 66 13.44 -15.18 -34.32
N SER A 67 13.50 -16.51 -34.50
CA SER A 67 13.65 -17.45 -33.37
C SER A 67 14.93 -17.21 -32.60
N LYS A 68 16.07 -17.04 -33.29
CA LYS A 68 17.36 -16.78 -32.67
C LYS A 68 17.39 -15.46 -31.92
N PHE A 69 17.02 -14.37 -32.59
CA PHE A 69 17.05 -13.02 -31.99
C PHE A 69 15.89 -12.74 -31.01
N SER A 70 14.90 -13.62 -30.90
CA SER A 70 13.92 -13.62 -29.79
C SER A 70 14.45 -14.38 -28.57
N ALA A 71 15.30 -15.41 -28.76
CA ALA A 71 15.87 -16.17 -27.65
C ALA A 71 17.09 -15.50 -27.00
N TRP A 72 17.93 -14.82 -27.79
CA TRP A 72 19.19 -14.27 -27.32
C TRP A 72 19.10 -13.04 -26.39
N PRO A 73 18.19 -12.05 -26.59
CA PRO A 73 18.02 -10.97 -25.64
C PRO A 73 17.37 -11.49 -24.35
N ASN A 74 18.10 -11.39 -23.25
CA ASN A 74 17.70 -11.83 -21.93
C ASN A 74 17.71 -10.66 -20.94
N LEU A 75 16.68 -10.61 -20.08
CA LEU A 75 16.63 -9.71 -18.97
C LEU A 75 17.41 -10.33 -17.79
N MET A 76 18.43 -9.60 -17.33
CA MET A 76 19.12 -9.86 -16.06
C MET A 76 18.55 -8.89 -15.04
N GLY A 77 17.63 -9.36 -14.22
CA GLY A 77 16.86 -8.57 -13.25
C GLY A 77 15.43 -9.10 -13.09
N ASP A 78 14.65 -8.43 -12.27
CA ASP A 78 13.24 -8.74 -12.06
C ASP A 78 12.41 -8.31 -13.28
N PRO A 79 11.66 -9.22 -13.94
CA PRO A 79 10.76 -8.86 -15.03
C PRO A 79 9.59 -7.96 -14.60
N ALA A 80 9.22 -7.97 -13.33
CA ALA A 80 8.22 -7.10 -12.73
C ALA A 80 8.78 -5.73 -12.30
N LEU A 81 10.11 -5.51 -12.48
CA LEU A 81 10.73 -4.24 -12.17
C LEU A 81 10.00 -3.09 -12.87
N HIS A 82 9.50 -2.15 -12.07
CA HIS A 82 8.86 -0.94 -12.57
C HIS A 82 9.92 0.01 -13.14
N LEU A 83 9.68 0.47 -14.37
CA LEU A 83 10.57 1.40 -15.08
C LEU A 83 10.10 2.83 -14.83
N TRP A 84 10.95 3.63 -14.24
CA TRP A 84 10.75 5.06 -14.09
C TRP A 84 10.93 5.77 -15.44
N LYS A 85 9.96 6.57 -15.82
CA LYS A 85 9.94 7.28 -17.10
C LYS A 85 10.15 8.78 -16.97
N ASP A 86 9.99 9.29 -15.77
CA ASP A 86 10.15 10.69 -15.41
C ASP A 86 10.76 10.82 -14.02
N ASN A 87 10.97 12.04 -13.55
CA ASN A 87 11.38 12.29 -12.18
C ASN A 87 10.27 11.81 -11.23
N PRO A 88 10.63 11.02 -10.22
CA PRO A 88 9.64 10.59 -9.24
C PRO A 88 9.16 11.77 -8.40
N HIS A 89 7.88 11.76 -8.07
CA HIS A 89 7.28 12.66 -7.10
C HIS A 89 7.75 12.35 -5.68
N ASP A 90 7.66 13.32 -4.80
CA ASP A 90 7.94 13.14 -3.37
C ASP A 90 6.63 13.08 -2.57
N PHE A 91 6.65 12.30 -1.49
CA PHE A 91 5.58 12.29 -0.49
C PHE A 91 5.91 13.22 0.66
N SER A 92 4.87 13.74 1.29
CA SER A 92 4.87 14.13 2.69
C SER A 92 3.81 13.31 3.43
N ILE A 93 4.08 12.97 4.70
CA ILE A 93 3.12 12.28 5.54
C ILE A 93 2.88 13.08 6.82
N ASP A 94 1.61 13.09 7.26
CA ASP A 94 1.22 13.58 8.57
C ASP A 94 0.71 12.38 9.39
N THR A 95 1.48 12.05 10.42
CA THR A 95 1.20 10.96 11.34
C THR A 95 2.07 11.09 12.57
N PRO A 96 1.63 10.64 13.75
CA PRO A 96 2.46 10.67 14.95
C PRO A 96 3.74 9.86 14.77
N ALA A 97 4.88 10.41 15.18
CA ALA A 97 6.15 9.68 15.25
C ALA A 97 6.22 8.74 16.46
N THR A 98 5.32 8.93 17.43
CA THR A 98 5.21 8.12 18.64
C THR A 98 3.75 7.74 18.87
N ILE A 99 3.52 6.49 19.26
CA ILE A 99 2.19 5.98 19.60
C ILE A 99 2.23 5.29 20.95
N PRO A 100 1.12 5.29 21.70
CA PRO A 100 0.99 4.52 22.94
C PRO A 100 1.19 3.04 22.72
N VAL A 101 1.88 2.38 23.65
CA VAL A 101 1.87 0.92 23.73
C VAL A 101 0.44 0.46 23.99
N GLY A 102 -0.04 -0.50 23.19
CA GLY A 102 -1.44 -0.95 23.21
C GLY A 102 -2.32 -0.32 22.12
N THR A 103 -1.82 0.68 21.37
CA THR A 103 -2.50 1.12 20.14
C THR A 103 -2.59 -0.05 19.15
N ASN A 104 -3.71 -0.19 18.47
CA ASN A 104 -3.93 -1.23 17.47
C ASN A 104 -4.24 -0.69 16.07
N SER A 105 -4.15 0.62 15.88
CA SER A 105 -4.27 1.27 14.57
C SER A 105 -3.59 2.64 14.55
N ILE A 106 -3.29 3.12 13.34
CA ILE A 106 -2.76 4.46 13.10
C ILE A 106 -3.34 4.99 11.80
N ASP A 107 -3.71 6.27 11.80
CA ASP A 107 -4.04 6.98 10.58
C ASP A 107 -2.79 7.68 10.03
N VAL A 108 -2.58 7.53 8.74
CA VAL A 108 -1.48 8.15 8.00
C VAL A 108 -2.05 8.96 6.86
N SER A 109 -1.95 10.27 6.95
CA SER A 109 -2.29 11.18 5.85
C SER A 109 -1.10 11.29 4.90
N VAL A 110 -1.33 11.10 3.61
CA VAL A 110 -0.31 11.11 2.55
C VAL A 110 -0.63 12.20 1.54
N LEU A 111 0.30 13.12 1.37
CA LEU A 111 0.20 14.25 0.44
C LEU A 111 1.35 14.21 -0.57
N ASP A 112 1.13 14.77 -1.76
CA ASP A 112 2.18 15.03 -2.75
C ASP A 112 2.99 16.30 -2.40
N GLU A 113 4.00 16.62 -3.19
CA GLU A 113 4.83 17.81 -3.05
C GLU A 113 4.08 19.14 -3.20
N ASN A 114 2.84 19.11 -3.71
CA ASN A 114 1.97 20.28 -3.89
C ASN A 114 0.92 20.38 -2.76
N GLY A 115 0.90 19.41 -1.84
CA GLY A 115 -0.07 19.34 -0.74
C GLY A 115 -1.42 18.74 -1.13
N ASN A 116 -1.52 18.07 -2.28
CA ASN A 116 -2.74 17.36 -2.67
C ASN A 116 -2.75 15.95 -2.07
N SER A 117 -3.95 15.48 -1.72
CA SER A 117 -4.17 14.12 -1.24
C SER A 117 -3.74 13.08 -2.26
N VAL A 118 -3.04 12.04 -1.81
CA VAL A 118 -2.60 10.94 -2.65
C VAL A 118 -3.45 9.71 -2.37
N GLU A 119 -4.42 9.45 -3.23
CA GLU A 119 -5.26 8.23 -3.20
C GLU A 119 -4.44 6.99 -3.56
N ASP A 120 -4.86 5.81 -3.08
CA ASP A 120 -4.30 4.48 -3.44
C ASP A 120 -2.77 4.36 -3.21
N ALA A 121 -2.22 5.12 -2.27
CA ALA A 121 -0.86 4.92 -1.78
C ALA A 121 -0.86 3.79 -0.75
N ARG A 122 0.05 2.83 -0.91
CA ARG A 122 0.22 1.75 0.05
C ARG A 122 1.03 2.25 1.24
N VAL A 123 0.41 2.21 2.40
CA VAL A 123 1.05 2.48 3.69
C VAL A 123 1.31 1.17 4.40
N THR A 124 2.55 0.95 4.82
CA THR A 124 2.96 -0.24 5.56
C THR A 124 3.56 0.18 6.89
N VAL A 125 3.02 -0.36 7.97
CA VAL A 125 3.58 -0.24 9.32
C VAL A 125 4.27 -1.55 9.69
N ASN A 126 5.49 -1.46 10.19
CA ASN A 126 6.31 -2.61 10.53
C ASN A 126 6.76 -2.51 11.98
N PHE A 127 6.63 -3.61 12.74
CA PHE A 127 7.20 -3.80 14.07
C PHE A 127 8.07 -5.06 14.07
N GLY A 128 9.38 -4.90 13.90
CA GLY A 128 10.30 -6.04 13.78
C GLY A 128 10.06 -6.85 12.51
N ILE A 129 9.56 -8.09 12.66
CA ILE A 129 9.25 -8.98 11.54
C ILE A 129 7.78 -8.94 11.11
N GLU A 130 6.92 -8.30 11.89
CA GLU A 130 5.50 -8.15 11.59
C GLU A 130 5.28 -6.87 10.78
N TYR A 131 4.41 -6.93 9.78
CA TYR A 131 4.05 -5.77 8.97
C TYR A 131 2.56 -5.81 8.61
N PHE A 132 1.96 -4.61 8.63
CA PHE A 132 0.56 -4.38 8.40
C PHE A 132 0.41 -3.33 7.32
N THR A 133 -0.61 -3.46 6.47
CA THR A 133 -0.72 -2.62 5.28
C THR A 133 -2.14 -2.09 5.13
N GLY A 134 -2.26 -0.81 4.81
CA GLY A 134 -3.46 -0.12 4.37
C GLY A 134 -3.22 0.64 3.07
N TYR A 135 -4.27 1.16 2.48
CA TYR A 135 -4.22 2.01 1.30
C TYR A 135 -4.94 3.32 1.60
N THR A 136 -4.43 4.42 1.06
CA THR A 136 -5.08 5.72 1.21
C THR A 136 -6.36 5.80 0.39
N ASP A 137 -7.37 6.41 0.98
CA ASP A 137 -8.64 6.76 0.35
C ASP A 137 -8.52 8.04 -0.51
N LEU A 138 -9.68 8.57 -0.95
CA LEU A 138 -9.79 9.81 -1.75
C LEU A 138 -9.26 11.05 -1.01
N ASP A 139 -9.29 11.03 0.33
CA ASP A 139 -8.79 12.11 1.17
C ASP A 139 -7.29 11.95 1.49
N GLY A 140 -6.66 10.90 0.93
CA GLY A 140 -5.26 10.59 1.15
C GLY A 140 -4.97 9.96 2.52
N ILE A 141 -5.96 9.39 3.19
CA ILE A 141 -5.82 8.82 4.54
C ILE A 141 -5.84 7.30 4.46
N ALA A 142 -4.83 6.67 5.06
CA ALA A 142 -4.77 5.23 5.28
C ALA A 142 -4.88 4.92 6.76
N THR A 143 -5.91 4.17 7.18
CA THR A 143 -5.96 3.53 8.50
C THR A 143 -5.27 2.17 8.40
N VAL A 144 -4.14 2.02 9.10
CA VAL A 144 -3.41 0.75 9.22
C VAL A 144 -3.69 0.16 10.60
N ALA A 145 -4.33 -1.00 10.63
CA ALA A 145 -4.68 -1.70 11.86
C ALA A 145 -3.86 -3.00 12.02
N TRP A 146 -3.65 -3.39 13.26
CA TRP A 146 -2.94 -4.62 13.64
C TRP A 146 -3.59 -5.29 14.86
N PRO A 147 -3.32 -6.60 15.10
CA PRO A 147 -3.82 -7.31 16.27
C PRO A 147 -3.40 -6.65 17.58
N GLU A 148 -4.29 -6.66 18.57
CA GLU A 148 -4.08 -6.02 19.87
C GLU A 148 -2.89 -6.57 20.67
N ASN A 149 -2.48 -7.82 20.40
CA ASN A 149 -1.31 -8.44 21.01
C ASN A 149 0.00 -8.14 20.30
N THR A 150 -0.01 -7.27 19.27
CA THR A 150 1.20 -6.86 18.58
C THR A 150 2.11 -6.08 19.51
N SER A 151 3.38 -6.49 19.58
CA SER A 151 4.39 -5.82 20.41
C SER A 151 4.83 -4.52 19.74
N ILE A 152 4.30 -3.40 20.23
CA ILE A 152 4.67 -2.07 19.73
C ILE A 152 5.98 -1.64 20.38
N THR A 153 7.04 -1.65 19.59
CA THR A 153 8.38 -1.20 19.97
C THR A 153 8.83 -0.10 19.00
N ASN A 154 10.06 -0.19 18.50
CA ASN A 154 10.51 0.63 17.39
C ASN A 154 9.99 0.05 16.08
N GLY A 155 9.29 0.84 15.33
CA GLY A 155 8.70 0.49 14.06
C GLY A 155 9.10 1.44 12.94
N LEU A 156 8.58 1.17 11.76
CA LEU A 156 8.80 1.93 10.55
C LEU A 156 7.49 2.07 9.78
N ILE A 157 7.16 3.28 9.38
CA ILE A 157 6.10 3.54 8.42
C ILE A 157 6.74 3.69 7.06
N GLY A 158 6.32 2.88 6.09
CA GLY A 158 6.73 2.99 4.69
C GLY A 158 5.55 3.38 3.82
N VAL A 159 5.72 4.37 2.93
CA VAL A 159 4.71 4.78 1.96
C VAL A 159 5.22 4.53 0.56
N PHE A 160 4.45 3.80 -0.23
CA PHE A 160 4.76 3.47 -1.61
C PHE A 160 3.58 3.75 -2.53
N LYS A 161 3.86 4.42 -3.62
CA LYS A 161 2.99 4.50 -4.79
C LYS A 161 3.86 4.53 -6.03
N LYS A 162 3.34 4.02 -7.13
CA LYS A 162 3.99 4.11 -8.44
C LYS A 162 4.29 5.57 -8.79
N ASP A 163 5.43 5.81 -9.38
CA ASP A 163 5.93 7.13 -9.81
C ASP A 163 6.27 8.10 -8.65
N PHE A 164 6.29 7.61 -7.40
CA PHE A 164 6.74 8.33 -6.21
C PHE A 164 7.98 7.68 -5.59
N ARG A 165 8.83 8.47 -4.96
CA ARG A 165 9.93 7.95 -4.15
C ARG A 165 9.39 7.29 -2.90
N LEU A 166 9.94 6.12 -2.55
CA LEU A 166 9.62 5.48 -1.28
C LEU A 166 9.96 6.44 -0.11
N LEU A 167 8.96 6.70 0.74
CA LEU A 167 9.15 7.42 1.98
C LEU A 167 9.18 6.43 3.14
N GLN A 168 10.08 6.66 4.10
CA GLN A 168 10.13 5.91 5.35
C GLN A 168 10.26 6.86 6.53
N GLN A 169 9.49 6.60 7.59
CA GLN A 169 9.51 7.34 8.86
C GLN A 169 9.55 6.37 10.04
N SER A 170 10.35 6.67 11.04
CA SER A 170 10.39 5.90 12.28
C SER A 170 9.10 6.11 13.07
N LEU A 171 8.62 5.02 13.70
CA LEU A 171 7.49 4.99 14.61
C LEU A 171 7.95 4.37 15.92
N THR A 172 7.67 5.01 17.06
CA THR A 172 8.14 4.53 18.37
C THR A 172 6.95 4.31 19.30
N GLY A 173 6.87 3.14 19.92
CA GLY A 173 5.93 2.86 21.01
C GLY A 173 6.37 3.52 22.31
N THR A 174 5.47 4.22 22.98
CA THR A 174 5.75 4.88 24.27
C THR A 174 4.72 4.50 25.31
N GLN A 175 5.13 4.38 26.57
CA GLN A 175 4.21 4.31 27.71
C GLN A 175 3.64 5.70 27.97
N ILE A 176 2.32 5.79 28.17
CA ILE A 176 1.63 7.05 28.47
C ILE A 176 1.10 6.99 29.91
N GLU A 177 1.26 8.09 30.62
CA GLU A 177 0.56 8.35 31.89
C GLU A 177 -0.80 8.98 31.59
N GLY A 178 -1.85 8.46 32.25
CA GLY A 178 -3.23 8.91 32.04
C GLY A 178 -4.08 7.89 31.29
N PRO A 179 -5.35 8.21 30.97
CA PRO A 179 -6.20 7.39 30.12
C PRO A 179 -5.73 7.50 28.67
N PHE A 180 -5.73 6.38 27.96
CA PHE A 180 -5.51 6.33 26.51
C PHE A 180 -6.54 5.43 25.87
N LEU A 181 -7.42 6.01 25.08
CA LEU A 181 -8.54 5.34 24.46
C LEU A 181 -8.25 5.02 23.00
N SER A 182 -8.59 3.83 22.58
CA SER A 182 -8.48 3.35 21.20
C SER A 182 -9.66 2.45 20.86
N PHE A 183 -9.89 2.22 19.57
CA PHE A 183 -10.96 1.34 19.09
C PHE A 183 -10.42 -0.05 18.79
N GLY A 184 -11.16 -1.09 19.18
CA GLY A 184 -10.89 -2.47 18.82
C GLY A 184 -11.30 -2.79 17.38
N ILE A 185 -10.68 -2.12 16.40
CA ILE A 185 -11.06 -2.23 14.97
C ILE A 185 -11.03 -3.67 14.48
N THR A 186 -10.04 -4.46 14.89
CA THR A 186 -9.90 -5.87 14.49
C THR A 186 -10.94 -6.80 15.13
N ARG A 187 -11.66 -6.31 16.14
CA ARG A 187 -12.74 -7.01 16.85
C ARG A 187 -14.12 -6.45 16.57
N THR A 188 -14.25 -5.61 15.54
CA THR A 188 -15.54 -5.09 15.10
C THR A 188 -16.46 -6.24 14.70
N ILE A 189 -17.67 -6.24 15.23
CA ILE A 189 -18.71 -7.23 14.92
C ILE A 189 -19.81 -6.54 14.11
N ILE A 190 -20.22 -7.16 13.01
CA ILE A 190 -21.38 -6.76 12.21
C ILE A 190 -22.49 -7.76 12.53
N ASN A 191 -23.63 -7.24 13.01
CA ASN A 191 -24.80 -8.03 13.31
C ASN A 191 -25.98 -7.51 12.49
N ASP A 192 -26.36 -8.29 11.49
CA ASP A 192 -27.47 -8.05 10.57
C ASP A 192 -28.63 -9.08 10.77
N PHE A 193 -28.56 -9.88 11.84
CA PHE A 193 -29.48 -11.00 12.06
C PHE A 193 -30.94 -10.59 12.21
N GLU A 194 -31.23 -9.42 12.81
CA GLU A 194 -32.59 -8.96 13.04
C GLU A 194 -33.19 -8.17 11.86
N SER A 195 -32.34 -7.52 11.05
CA SER A 195 -32.77 -6.54 10.04
C SER A 195 -32.12 -6.75 8.67
N GLY A 196 -31.28 -7.76 8.52
CA GLY A 196 -30.59 -8.14 7.28
C GLY A 196 -30.81 -9.61 6.93
N ASN A 197 -29.86 -10.18 6.19
CA ASN A 197 -29.90 -11.57 5.76
C ASN A 197 -29.20 -12.55 6.71
N GLY A 198 -28.52 -12.05 7.75
CA GLY A 198 -27.84 -12.82 8.80
C GLY A 198 -26.50 -13.42 8.38
N ASP A 199 -25.86 -12.90 7.33
CA ASP A 199 -24.57 -13.40 6.84
C ASP A 199 -23.35 -12.66 7.44
N SER A 200 -23.60 -11.68 8.30
CA SER A 200 -22.59 -10.80 8.92
C SER A 200 -21.77 -9.98 7.91
N MET A 201 -22.31 -9.74 6.73
CA MET A 201 -21.76 -8.91 5.69
C MET A 201 -22.65 -7.72 5.42
N ILE A 202 -22.07 -6.57 5.13
CA ILE A 202 -22.83 -5.35 4.79
C ILE A 202 -23.29 -5.43 3.34
N ASN A 203 -24.61 -5.51 3.14
CA ASN A 203 -25.24 -5.53 1.83
C ASN A 203 -26.08 -4.27 1.56
N PRO A 204 -26.22 -3.83 0.30
CA PRO A 204 -27.03 -2.65 -0.02
C PRO A 204 -28.51 -2.84 0.37
N GLY A 205 -29.05 -1.89 1.14
CA GLY A 205 -30.45 -1.87 1.57
C GLY A 205 -30.73 -2.60 2.88
N GLU A 206 -29.71 -3.10 3.56
CA GLU A 206 -29.82 -3.72 4.89
C GLU A 206 -29.61 -2.70 6.01
N GLU A 207 -30.26 -2.97 7.13
CA GLU A 207 -29.97 -2.34 8.41
C GLU A 207 -29.17 -3.35 9.26
N PHE A 208 -28.11 -2.89 9.92
CA PHE A 208 -27.23 -3.72 10.73
C PHE A 208 -26.74 -2.94 11.96
N PHE A 209 -26.40 -3.68 13.00
CA PHE A 209 -25.69 -3.15 14.14
C PHE A 209 -24.19 -3.36 13.97
N ILE A 210 -23.43 -2.38 14.37
CA ILE A 210 -21.96 -2.48 14.44
C ILE A 210 -21.54 -2.32 15.89
N GLU A 211 -20.78 -3.29 16.40
CA GLU A 211 -20.17 -3.25 17.71
C GLU A 211 -18.68 -3.03 17.57
N ILE A 212 -18.18 -1.93 18.12
CA ILE A 212 -16.76 -1.57 18.07
C ILE A 212 -16.31 -1.38 19.52
N PRO A 213 -15.48 -2.29 20.08
CA PRO A 213 -14.98 -2.13 21.43
C PRO A 213 -14.16 -0.85 21.59
N VAL A 214 -14.37 -0.13 22.68
CA VAL A 214 -13.54 1.00 23.10
C VAL A 214 -12.62 0.53 24.22
N LEU A 215 -11.32 0.61 24.00
CA LEU A 215 -10.30 0.11 24.92
C LEU A 215 -9.56 1.27 25.57
N ASN A 216 -9.31 1.14 26.87
CA ASN A 216 -8.44 2.05 27.60
C ASN A 216 -7.10 1.36 27.87
N TYR A 217 -6.09 1.68 27.06
CA TYR A 217 -4.71 1.20 27.22
C TYR A 217 -3.88 2.03 28.20
N GLY A 218 -4.47 3.12 28.73
CA GLY A 218 -3.81 3.99 29.70
C GLY A 218 -3.72 3.36 31.09
N ASN A 219 -2.90 3.94 31.94
CA ASN A 219 -2.69 3.50 33.33
C ASN A 219 -3.69 4.13 34.31
N SER A 220 -4.64 4.93 33.84
CA SER A 220 -5.74 5.48 34.64
C SER A 220 -7.07 5.40 33.90
N SER A 221 -8.18 5.47 34.66
CA SER A 221 -9.53 5.44 34.09
C SER A 221 -9.85 6.73 33.33
N SER A 222 -10.62 6.59 32.23
CA SER A 222 -11.29 7.72 31.58
C SER A 222 -12.61 8.03 32.26
N GLN A 223 -13.12 9.24 32.11
CA GLN A 223 -14.42 9.66 32.62
C GLN A 223 -15.13 10.55 31.60
N GLY A 224 -16.47 10.38 31.48
CA GLY A 224 -17.30 11.25 30.64
C GLY A 224 -16.97 11.17 29.15
N LEU A 225 -16.72 9.97 28.63
CA LEU A 225 -16.44 9.75 27.22
C LEU A 225 -17.71 9.74 26.37
N GLU A 226 -17.69 10.47 25.27
CA GLU A 226 -18.67 10.38 24.19
C GLU A 226 -17.97 9.97 22.91
N VAL A 227 -18.49 8.94 22.25
CA VAL A 227 -17.98 8.42 20.99
C VAL A 227 -19.04 8.63 19.91
N GLU A 228 -18.62 9.16 18.77
CA GLU A 228 -19.50 9.35 17.61
C GLU A 228 -19.01 8.51 16.42
N LEU A 229 -19.92 7.71 15.85
CA LEU A 229 -19.70 7.00 14.60
C LEU A 229 -20.17 7.85 13.42
N ARG A 230 -19.30 8.09 12.44
CA ARG A 230 -19.65 8.83 11.21
C ARG A 230 -19.38 7.99 9.97
N SER A 231 -20.23 8.14 8.97
CA SER A 231 -19.99 7.58 7.64
C SER A 231 -19.22 8.57 6.77
N GLY A 232 -18.11 8.14 6.18
CA GLY A 232 -17.33 8.92 5.21
C GLY A 232 -17.92 8.95 3.80
N ASN A 233 -19.01 8.20 3.54
CA ASN A 233 -19.66 8.20 2.23
C ASN A 233 -21.19 8.26 2.36
N GLY A 234 -21.84 8.83 1.35
CA GLY A 234 -23.31 9.00 1.34
C GLY A 234 -24.14 7.72 1.11
N LYS A 235 -23.50 6.55 1.06
CA LYS A 235 -24.17 5.25 0.84
C LYS A 235 -24.57 4.57 2.15
N VAL A 236 -23.98 5.00 3.27
CA VAL A 236 -24.26 4.47 4.61
C VAL A 236 -24.84 5.60 5.47
N VAL A 237 -25.98 5.35 6.10
CA VAL A 237 -26.64 6.26 7.04
C VAL A 237 -26.45 5.70 8.45
N VAL A 238 -25.84 6.46 9.33
CA VAL A 238 -25.71 6.09 10.75
C VAL A 238 -26.93 6.61 11.49
N ILE A 239 -27.73 5.68 12.06
CA ILE A 239 -29.03 6.02 12.68
C ILE A 239 -28.83 6.52 14.11
N ASN A 240 -27.99 5.84 14.91
CA ASN A 240 -27.66 6.21 16.28
C ASN A 240 -26.16 6.45 16.43
N PRO A 241 -25.68 7.65 16.08
CA PRO A 241 -24.25 7.90 15.93
C PRO A 241 -23.47 8.02 17.24
N ILE A 242 -24.13 8.27 18.37
CA ILE A 242 -23.47 8.66 19.62
C ILE A 242 -23.67 7.59 20.69
N GLN A 243 -22.56 7.19 21.32
CA GLN A 243 -22.55 6.35 22.52
C GLN A 243 -21.76 7.06 23.63
N SER A 244 -22.33 7.08 24.85
CA SER A 244 -21.71 7.70 26.02
C SER A 244 -21.28 6.66 27.04
N TYR A 245 -20.12 6.83 27.61
CA TYR A 245 -19.57 5.99 28.68
C TYR A 245 -19.23 6.86 29.89
N GLU A 246 -19.77 6.52 31.06
CA GLU A 246 -19.46 7.26 32.30
C GLU A 246 -17.98 7.08 32.67
N ARG A 247 -17.47 5.85 32.52
CA ARG A 247 -16.11 5.49 32.89
C ARG A 247 -15.65 4.23 32.17
N ILE A 248 -14.39 4.26 31.70
CA ILE A 248 -13.68 3.05 31.25
C ILE A 248 -12.41 2.92 32.10
N GLU A 249 -12.30 1.81 32.83
CA GLU A 249 -11.18 1.56 33.73
C GLU A 249 -9.87 1.41 32.95
N ALA A 250 -8.74 1.62 33.66
CA ALA A 250 -7.42 1.37 33.11
C ALA A 250 -7.27 -0.09 32.62
N ASN A 251 -6.68 -0.28 31.46
CA ASN A 251 -6.48 -1.61 30.83
C ASN A 251 -7.78 -2.43 30.72
N SER A 252 -8.91 -1.77 30.46
CA SER A 252 -10.21 -2.41 30.27
C SER A 252 -10.91 -1.93 28.99
N GLU A 253 -12.04 -2.57 28.67
CA GLU A 253 -12.85 -2.24 27.51
C GLU A 253 -14.31 -1.95 27.88
N ALA A 254 -14.99 -1.22 26.99
CA ALA A 254 -16.45 -1.07 26.96
C ALA A 254 -16.94 -1.29 25.52
N ASN A 255 -18.19 -1.79 25.39
CA ASN A 255 -18.87 -2.06 24.11
C ASN A 255 -20.11 -1.19 24.01
#